data_daaab35b5ba4e29190b6b2e64af85db8
#
_entry.id   daaab35b5ba4e29190b6b2e64af85db8
#
_cell.length_a   1.000
_cell.length_b   1.000
_cell.length_c   1.000
_cell.angle_alpha   90.00
_cell.angle_beta   90.00
_cell.angle_gamma   90.00
#
_symmetry.space_group_name_H-M   'P 1'
#
loop_
_entity.id
_entity.type
_entity.pdbx_description
1 polymer ?
#
loop_
_entity_poly.entity_id
_entity_poly.type
_entity_poly.pdbx_seq_one_letter_code
_entity_poly.pdbx_strand_id
1 'polypeptide(L)'
;MFLNHLQDKMLMEIKRIGTQPSAKGPVDWFTGTVRIDPLFNPPEPSQVTTALVTFEPGARTAWHTHPLGQILIVTAGCGWVQREGSPIEEIHPGDTIWFAPGEKHWHGATATTAMSHIAIQEKQNGSPVDWLEHVSDNQYCN
;
A
#
# COMPACT_ATOMS: atom_id res chain seq x y z
N MET A 1 -29.41 -5.22 -21.51
CA MET A 1 -28.53 -5.62 -20.37
C MET A 1 -27.05 -5.56 -20.73
N PHE A 2 -26.61 -6.18 -21.82
CA PHE A 2 -25.22 -6.14 -22.26
C PHE A 2 -24.74 -4.74 -22.65
N LEU A 3 -25.58 -3.94 -23.31
CA LEU A 3 -25.24 -2.58 -23.72
C LEU A 3 -25.03 -1.64 -22.52
N ASN A 4 -25.80 -1.79 -21.46
CA ASN A 4 -25.63 -0.97 -20.25
C ASN A 4 -24.32 -1.28 -19.54
N HIS A 5 -23.89 -2.54 -19.51
CA HIS A 5 -22.65 -2.95 -18.88
C HIS A 5 -21.42 -2.44 -19.65
N LEU A 6 -21.47 -2.41 -20.98
CA LEU A 6 -20.45 -1.83 -21.84
C LEU A 6 -20.40 -0.30 -21.70
N GLN A 7 -21.55 0.35 -21.62
CA GLN A 7 -21.65 1.79 -21.42
C GLN A 7 -21.06 2.20 -20.05
N ASP A 8 -21.33 1.42 -18.98
CA ASP A 8 -20.79 1.68 -17.66
C ASP A 8 -19.26 1.59 -17.63
N LYS A 9 -18.65 0.67 -18.40
CA LYS A 9 -17.20 0.54 -18.54
C LYS A 9 -16.55 1.68 -19.33
N MET A 10 -17.31 2.39 -20.15
CA MET A 10 -16.82 3.48 -21.00
C MET A 10 -17.05 4.86 -20.38
N LEU A 11 -17.73 4.93 -19.24
CA LEU A 11 -18.07 6.19 -18.58
C LEU A 11 -17.02 6.53 -17.50
N MET A 12 -16.87 7.83 -17.26
CA MET A 12 -16.11 8.32 -16.13
C MET A 12 -16.75 7.83 -14.83
N GLU A 13 -15.94 7.33 -13.90
CA GLU A 13 -16.39 6.93 -12.58
C GLU A 13 -15.71 7.80 -11.52
N ILE A 14 -16.47 8.16 -10.48
CA ILE A 14 -15.95 8.89 -9.33
C ILE A 14 -16.30 8.09 -8.07
N LYS A 15 -15.26 7.69 -7.31
CA LYS A 15 -15.44 7.12 -5.98
C LYS A 15 -15.34 8.27 -4.97
N ARG A 16 -16.48 8.68 -4.44
CA ARG A 16 -16.52 9.79 -3.47
C ARG A 16 -15.92 9.36 -2.14
N ILE A 17 -15.18 10.25 -1.50
CA ILE A 17 -14.64 10.00 -0.16
C ILE A 17 -15.76 9.64 0.80
N GLY A 18 -15.55 8.67 1.67
CA GLY A 18 -16.53 8.23 2.66
C GLY A 18 -17.58 7.25 2.14
N THR A 19 -17.57 6.90 0.84
CA THR A 19 -18.54 5.95 0.26
C THR A 19 -18.06 4.52 0.27
N GLN A 20 -16.77 4.29 0.48
CA GLN A 20 -16.18 2.96 0.61
C GLN A 20 -15.76 2.75 2.06
N PRO A 21 -16.14 1.64 2.70
CA PRO A 21 -15.80 1.42 4.11
C PRO A 21 -14.31 1.22 4.31
N SER A 22 -13.77 1.75 5.40
CA SER A 22 -12.43 1.46 5.85
C SER A 22 -12.32 0.02 6.32
N ALA A 23 -11.16 -0.59 6.12
CA ALA A 23 -10.86 -1.93 6.58
C ALA A 23 -9.67 -1.93 7.51
N LYS A 24 -9.64 -2.90 8.44
CA LYS A 24 -8.47 -3.14 9.27
C LYS A 24 -7.45 -3.96 8.49
N GLY A 25 -6.18 -3.57 8.56
CA GLY A 25 -5.10 -4.36 7.98
C GLY A 25 -5.04 -5.76 8.60
N PRO A 26 -5.02 -6.86 7.79
CA PRO A 26 -4.94 -8.21 8.31
C PRO A 26 -3.66 -8.46 9.12
N VAL A 27 -3.78 -9.21 10.22
CA VAL A 27 -2.64 -9.52 11.10
C VAL A 27 -1.56 -10.35 10.39
N ASP A 28 -1.92 -11.08 9.36
CA ASP A 28 -0.96 -11.87 8.58
C ASP A 28 -0.01 -10.98 7.74
N TRP A 29 -0.42 -9.75 7.44
CA TRP A 29 0.31 -8.84 6.55
C TRP A 29 0.84 -7.59 7.25
N PHE A 30 0.40 -7.34 8.48
CA PHE A 30 0.75 -6.14 9.23
C PHE A 30 1.04 -6.45 10.68
N THR A 31 1.94 -5.69 11.27
CA THR A 31 2.16 -5.61 12.72
C THR A 31 1.64 -4.27 13.21
N GLY A 32 0.92 -4.26 14.32
CA GLY A 32 0.31 -3.05 14.87
C GLY A 32 -1.02 -2.71 14.21
N THR A 33 -1.52 -1.51 14.46
CA THR A 33 -2.83 -1.05 13.98
C THR A 33 -2.67 -0.32 12.66
N VAL A 34 -3.31 -0.86 11.62
CA VAL A 34 -3.28 -0.32 10.26
C VAL A 34 -4.70 -0.23 9.73
N ARG A 35 -5.02 0.91 9.10
CA ARG A 35 -6.30 1.12 8.42
C ARG A 35 -6.06 1.22 6.92
N ILE A 36 -6.88 0.51 6.15
CA ILE A 36 -6.85 0.52 4.69
C ILE A 36 -8.14 1.16 4.19
N ASP A 37 -8.01 2.26 3.46
CA ASP A 37 -9.12 2.92 2.81
C ASP A 37 -9.02 2.68 1.30
N PRO A 38 -9.99 1.96 0.69
CA PRO A 38 -9.97 1.74 -0.75
C PRO A 38 -10.04 3.07 -1.50
N LEU A 39 -9.28 3.18 -2.59
CA LEU A 39 -9.38 4.32 -3.50
C LEU A 39 -10.06 3.89 -4.79
N PHE A 40 -9.30 3.38 -5.74
CA PHE A 40 -9.87 2.97 -7.00
C PHE A 40 -9.11 1.77 -7.58
N ASN A 41 -9.84 0.72 -7.89
CA ASN A 41 -9.32 -0.41 -8.65
C ASN A 41 -10.10 -0.45 -9.97
N PRO A 42 -9.57 0.17 -11.04
CA PRO A 42 -10.30 0.26 -12.30
C PRO A 42 -10.63 -1.12 -12.87
N PRO A 43 -11.70 -1.23 -13.66
CA PRO A 43 -12.01 -2.49 -14.32
C PRO A 43 -10.96 -2.86 -15.37
N GLU A 44 -10.91 -4.14 -15.72
CA GLU A 44 -10.03 -4.59 -16.79
C GLU A 44 -10.32 -3.83 -18.11
N PRO A 45 -9.28 -3.56 -18.92
CA PRO A 45 -7.94 -4.18 -18.90
C PRO A 45 -6.92 -3.50 -17.95
N SER A 46 -7.31 -2.52 -17.15
CA SER A 46 -6.41 -1.95 -16.15
C SER A 46 -6.03 -3.00 -15.12
N GLN A 47 -4.76 -3.00 -14.72
CA GLN A 47 -4.25 -3.87 -13.66
C GLN A 47 -3.90 -3.09 -12.40
N VAL A 48 -4.13 -1.78 -12.41
CA VAL A 48 -3.79 -0.90 -11.28
C VAL A 48 -4.66 -1.18 -10.08
N THR A 49 -4.05 -1.22 -8.90
CA THR A 49 -4.73 -1.22 -7.61
C THR A 49 -4.22 -0.05 -6.77
N THR A 50 -5.12 0.59 -6.04
CA THR A 50 -4.77 1.76 -5.23
C THR A 50 -5.46 1.71 -3.88
N ALA A 51 -4.78 2.22 -2.85
CA ALA A 51 -5.34 2.34 -1.51
C ALA A 51 -4.63 3.44 -0.72
N LEU A 52 -5.35 4.05 0.21
CA LEU A 52 -4.76 4.90 1.24
C LEU A 52 -4.55 4.03 2.48
N VAL A 53 -3.32 3.93 2.95
CA VAL A 53 -2.97 3.10 4.10
C VAL A 53 -2.47 3.99 5.22
N THR A 54 -3.06 3.84 6.41
CA THR A 54 -2.69 4.62 7.59
C THR A 54 -2.13 3.67 8.65
N PHE A 55 -0.91 3.97 9.09
CA PHE A 55 -0.19 3.21 10.11
C PHE A 55 -0.16 4.02 11.41
N GLU A 56 -0.63 3.43 12.50
CA GLU A 56 -0.41 4.01 13.83
C GLU A 56 1.06 3.90 14.21
N PRO A 57 1.55 4.69 15.22
CA PRO A 57 2.95 4.59 15.64
C PRO A 57 3.37 3.14 15.92
N GLY A 58 4.51 2.73 15.37
CA GLY A 58 5.03 1.37 15.51
C GLY A 58 4.47 0.35 14.52
N ALA A 59 3.40 0.68 13.81
CA ALA A 59 2.79 -0.24 12.86
C ALA A 59 3.58 -0.28 11.54
N ARG A 60 3.62 -1.45 10.92
CA ARG A 60 4.35 -1.68 9.66
C ARG A 60 3.79 -2.88 8.91
N THR A 61 4.11 -2.95 7.62
CA THR A 61 3.83 -4.15 6.82
C THR A 61 4.76 -5.29 7.19
N ALA A 62 4.39 -6.51 6.81
CA ALA A 62 5.35 -7.60 6.68
C ALA A 62 6.34 -7.29 5.55
N TRP A 63 7.43 -8.03 5.46
CA TRP A 63 8.26 -8.08 4.26
C TRP A 63 7.41 -8.57 3.10
N HIS A 64 7.56 -7.96 1.93
CA HIS A 64 6.79 -8.35 0.74
C HIS A 64 7.45 -7.89 -0.54
N THR A 65 6.94 -8.40 -1.66
CA THR A 65 7.35 -8.02 -3.00
C THR A 65 6.13 -7.73 -3.86
N HIS A 66 6.33 -6.95 -4.92
CA HIS A 66 5.31 -6.69 -5.93
C HIS A 66 5.81 -7.14 -7.29
N PRO A 67 5.03 -7.92 -8.05
CA PRO A 67 5.49 -8.46 -9.34
C PRO A 67 5.84 -7.37 -10.36
N LEU A 68 5.16 -6.23 -10.31
CA LEU A 68 5.38 -5.11 -11.24
C LEU A 68 5.84 -3.84 -10.53
N GLY A 69 6.34 -3.97 -9.30
CA GLY A 69 6.77 -2.84 -8.49
C GLY A 69 5.64 -2.12 -7.77
N GLN A 70 6.02 -1.13 -6.97
CA GLN A 70 5.06 -0.33 -6.19
C GLN A 70 5.53 1.11 -6.11
N ILE A 71 4.57 2.03 -6.19
CA ILE A 71 4.78 3.45 -5.88
C ILE A 71 4.08 3.76 -4.57
N LEU A 72 4.77 4.45 -3.66
CA LEU A 72 4.18 5.06 -2.49
C LEU A 72 4.23 6.58 -2.63
N ILE A 73 3.15 7.24 -2.22
CA ILE A 73 3.10 8.69 -2.08
C ILE A 73 2.71 9.00 -0.64
N VAL A 74 3.62 9.56 0.13
CA VAL A 74 3.36 9.89 1.54
C VAL A 74 2.45 11.11 1.61
N THR A 75 1.37 11.01 2.36
CA THR A 75 0.36 12.07 2.48
C THR A 75 0.32 12.73 3.85
N ALA A 76 0.72 12.03 4.91
CA ALA A 76 0.69 12.58 6.27
C ALA A 76 1.69 11.85 7.18
N GLY A 77 2.15 12.54 8.21
CA GLY A 77 2.96 11.97 9.27
C GLY A 77 4.41 11.74 8.90
N CYS A 78 5.00 10.71 9.50
CA CYS A 78 6.40 10.35 9.28
C CYS A 78 6.53 8.83 9.31
N GLY A 79 7.21 8.27 8.32
CA GLY A 79 7.33 6.83 8.19
C GLY A 79 8.73 6.36 7.90
N TRP A 80 8.86 5.05 7.85
CA TRP A 80 10.10 4.35 7.53
C TRP A 80 9.85 3.36 6.40
N VAL A 81 10.85 3.24 5.53
CA VAL A 81 10.92 2.20 4.50
C VAL A 81 12.27 1.51 4.56
N GLN A 82 12.30 0.24 4.19
CA GLN A 82 13.55 -0.51 4.09
C GLN A 82 13.43 -1.55 2.99
N ARG A 83 14.40 -1.60 2.10
CA ARG A 83 14.62 -2.77 1.24
C ARG A 83 15.63 -3.69 1.92
N GLU A 84 15.49 -4.99 1.69
CA GLU A 84 16.37 -5.98 2.26
C GLU A 84 17.83 -5.68 1.92
N GLY A 85 18.70 -5.72 2.92
CA GLY A 85 20.13 -5.46 2.75
C GLY A 85 20.52 -3.99 2.74
N SER A 86 19.60 -3.06 2.96
CA SER A 86 19.87 -1.62 2.99
C SER A 86 19.41 -1.00 4.31
N PRO A 87 19.91 0.21 4.66
CA PRO A 87 19.44 0.90 5.86
C PRO A 87 17.98 1.30 5.77
N ILE A 88 17.33 1.48 6.92
CA ILE A 88 16.01 2.11 7.03
C ILE A 88 16.15 3.57 6.61
N GLU A 89 15.21 4.04 5.79
CA GLU A 89 15.13 5.44 5.38
C GLU A 89 13.84 6.07 5.87
N GLU A 90 13.92 7.31 6.34
CA GLU A 90 12.77 8.09 6.79
C GLU A 90 12.09 8.75 5.60
N ILE A 91 10.75 8.74 5.60
CA ILE A 91 9.92 9.32 4.55
C ILE A 91 8.91 10.30 5.14
N HIS A 92 8.64 11.39 4.39
CA HIS A 92 7.82 12.53 4.81
C HIS A 92 6.75 12.87 3.77
N PRO A 93 5.71 13.63 4.15
CA PRO A 93 4.66 14.03 3.22
C PRO A 93 5.22 14.68 1.96
N GLY A 94 4.74 14.23 0.81
CA GLY A 94 5.21 14.66 -0.50
C GLY A 94 6.32 13.79 -1.09
N ASP A 95 6.97 12.94 -0.28
CA ASP A 95 7.94 11.98 -0.81
C ASP A 95 7.24 10.91 -1.64
N THR A 96 7.89 10.51 -2.72
CA THR A 96 7.46 9.39 -3.55
C THR A 96 8.53 8.32 -3.56
N ILE A 97 8.12 7.07 -3.37
CA ILE A 97 9.03 5.94 -3.27
C ILE A 97 8.69 4.94 -4.38
N TRP A 98 9.72 4.43 -5.04
CA TRP A 98 9.58 3.36 -6.01
C TRP A 98 10.29 2.10 -5.51
N PHE A 99 9.54 0.99 -5.42
CA PHE A 99 10.10 -0.34 -5.22
C PHE A 99 10.05 -1.09 -6.54
N ALA A 100 11.20 -1.58 -6.97
CA ALA A 100 11.31 -2.32 -8.24
C ALA A 100 10.57 -3.67 -8.17
N PRO A 101 10.18 -4.24 -9.32
CA PRO A 101 9.61 -5.58 -9.34
C PRO A 101 10.48 -6.60 -8.61
N GLY A 102 9.87 -7.39 -7.71
CA GLY A 102 10.56 -8.42 -6.93
C GLY A 102 11.45 -7.92 -5.79
N GLU A 103 11.53 -6.61 -5.56
CA GLU A 103 12.36 -6.06 -4.48
C GLU A 103 11.69 -6.28 -3.13
N LYS A 104 12.33 -7.06 -2.26
CA LYS A 104 11.83 -7.35 -0.92
C LYS A 104 12.00 -6.13 -0.03
N HIS A 105 10.88 -5.66 0.53
CA HIS A 105 10.84 -4.42 1.31
C HIS A 105 9.70 -4.44 2.32
N TRP A 106 9.72 -3.45 3.20
CA TRP A 106 8.61 -3.12 4.09
C TRP A 106 8.50 -1.60 4.25
N HIS A 107 7.34 -1.14 4.71
CA HIS A 107 7.10 0.25 5.06
C HIS A 107 6.12 0.35 6.22
N GLY A 108 6.17 1.47 6.93
CA GLY A 108 5.31 1.70 8.07
C GLY A 108 5.56 3.06 8.70
N ALA A 109 4.91 3.28 9.85
CA ALA A 109 5.09 4.47 10.66
C ALA A 109 6.44 4.44 11.39
N THR A 110 6.90 5.59 11.86
CA THR A 110 7.97 5.62 12.86
C THR A 110 7.43 5.09 14.20
N ALA A 111 8.32 4.86 15.15
CA ALA A 111 7.93 4.33 16.45
C ALA A 111 7.02 5.29 17.24
N THR A 112 7.04 6.59 16.92
CA THR A 112 6.36 7.63 17.71
C THR A 112 5.34 8.44 16.92
N THR A 113 5.33 8.35 15.59
CA THR A 113 4.46 9.18 14.74
C THR A 113 3.74 8.33 13.71
N ALA A 114 2.42 8.50 13.59
CA ALA A 114 1.64 7.84 12.56
C ALA A 114 2.05 8.30 11.16
N MET A 115 1.78 7.48 10.16
CA MET A 115 2.06 7.80 8.77
C MET A 115 0.95 7.29 7.86
N SER A 116 0.61 8.08 6.85
CA SER A 116 -0.31 7.65 5.79
C SER A 116 0.35 7.79 4.43
N HIS A 117 0.09 6.83 3.55
CA HIS A 117 0.53 6.92 2.17
C HIS A 117 -0.53 6.35 1.21
N ILE A 118 -0.47 6.81 -0.03
CA ILE A 118 -1.17 6.16 -1.14
C ILE A 118 -0.25 5.09 -1.69
N ALA A 119 -0.77 3.87 -1.83
CA ALA A 119 -0.06 2.75 -2.46
C ALA A 119 -0.65 2.51 -3.85
N ILE A 120 0.24 2.40 -4.84
CA ILE A 120 -0.13 2.16 -6.25
C ILE A 120 0.71 1.00 -6.76
N GLN A 121 0.07 -0.06 -7.21
CA GLN A 121 0.72 -1.21 -7.81
C GLN A 121 -0.18 -1.84 -8.85
N GLU A 122 0.39 -2.73 -9.66
CA GLU A 122 -0.34 -3.45 -10.70
C GLU A 122 -0.37 -4.93 -10.38
N LYS A 123 -1.51 -5.55 -10.73
CA LYS A 123 -1.64 -7.01 -10.66
C LYS A 123 -0.91 -7.68 -11.81
N GLN A 124 -0.30 -8.82 -11.53
CA GLN A 124 0.18 -9.77 -12.52
C GLN A 124 -0.43 -11.12 -12.21
N ASN A 125 -1.07 -11.75 -13.18
CA ASN A 125 -1.79 -13.01 -12.98
C ASN A 125 -2.80 -12.95 -11.82
N GLY A 126 -3.46 -11.80 -11.67
CA GLY A 126 -4.49 -11.59 -10.66
C GLY A 126 -3.99 -11.22 -9.27
N SER A 127 -2.68 -11.14 -9.05
CA SER A 127 -2.10 -10.80 -7.74
C SER A 127 -1.19 -9.57 -7.81
N PRO A 128 -1.38 -8.57 -6.94
CA PRO A 128 -0.53 -7.38 -6.89
C PRO A 128 0.67 -7.52 -5.93
N VAL A 129 0.70 -8.54 -5.07
CA VAL A 129 1.67 -8.61 -3.97
C VAL A 129 1.92 -10.06 -3.56
N ASP A 130 3.16 -10.33 -3.13
CA ASP A 130 3.54 -11.58 -2.46
C ASP A 130 3.99 -11.25 -1.04
N TRP A 131 3.19 -11.67 -0.06
CA TRP A 131 3.48 -11.44 1.36
C TRP A 131 4.46 -12.48 1.88
N LEU A 132 5.44 -12.00 2.66
CA LEU A 132 6.50 -12.81 3.25
C LEU A 132 6.41 -12.74 4.78
N GLU A 133 7.54 -12.94 5.47
CA GLU A 133 7.57 -12.92 6.92
C GLU A 133 7.37 -11.53 7.52
N HIS A 134 6.88 -11.47 8.75
CA HIS A 134 6.76 -10.21 9.48
C HIS A 134 8.13 -9.59 9.75
N VAL A 135 8.14 -8.26 9.81
CA VAL A 135 9.30 -7.50 10.26
C VAL A 135 9.37 -7.62 11.79
N SER A 136 10.43 -8.24 12.30
CA SER A 136 10.60 -8.38 13.75
C SER A 136 10.83 -7.02 14.42
N ASP A 137 10.60 -6.95 15.74
CA ASP A 137 10.87 -5.73 16.49
C ASP A 137 12.34 -5.31 16.39
N ASN A 138 13.27 -6.28 16.38
CA ASN A 138 14.69 -5.99 16.20
C ASN A 138 14.99 -5.40 14.82
N GLN A 139 14.38 -5.93 13.77
CA GLN A 139 14.54 -5.39 12.41
C GLN A 139 13.96 -3.98 12.29
N TYR A 140 12.80 -3.75 12.89
CA TYR A 140 12.10 -2.47 12.83
C TYR A 140 12.87 -1.36 13.57
N CYS A 141 13.53 -1.68 14.66
CA CYS A 141 14.27 -0.69 15.46
C CYS A 141 15.72 -0.45 14.98
N ASN A 142 16.16 -1.14 13.97
CA ASN A 142 17.48 -0.99 13.38
C ASN A 142 17.44 -0.20 12.09
#